data_fa9cc0a8ac6a3b47a111d39f48835855
#
_entry.id   fa9cc0a8ac6a3b47a111d39f48835855
#
_cell.length_a   1.000
_cell.length_b   1.000
_cell.length_c   1.000
_cell.angle_alpha   90.00
_cell.angle_beta   90.00
_cell.angle_gamma   90.00
#
_symmetry.space_group_name_H-M   'P 1'
#
loop_
_entity.id
_entity.type
_entity.pdbx_description
1 polymer ?
#
loop_
_entity_poly.entity_id
_entity_poly.type
_entity_poly.pdbx_seq_one_letter_code
_entity_poly.pdbx_strand_id
1 'polypeptide(L)'
;MSNEARVGIFIVIILIIFIILSVQIGELSFSKKQTYTITMVFSSVEGLNTGSPLQLAGVDVGIVTGISLNRDYSAVVVAAIDENIRLPINSTASISTKGVLGDKIIILTP
;
A
#
# COMPACT_ATOMS: atom_id res chain seq x y z
N MET A 1 16.95 39.68 27.31
CA MET A 1 15.96 38.62 27.30
C MET A 1 16.04 37.84 28.59
N SER A 2 14.89 37.57 29.18
CA SER A 2 14.81 36.67 30.32
C SER A 2 15.07 35.22 29.90
N ASN A 3 15.49 34.37 30.83
CA ASN A 3 15.70 32.94 30.55
C ASN A 3 14.40 32.27 30.07
N GLU A 4 13.26 32.75 30.55
CA GLU A 4 11.94 32.25 30.16
C GLU A 4 11.65 32.52 28.68
N ALA A 5 12.02 33.71 28.20
CA ALA A 5 11.86 34.03 26.78
C ALA A 5 12.75 33.17 25.89
N ARG A 6 13.96 32.84 26.32
CA ARG A 6 14.87 31.97 25.57
C ARG A 6 14.33 30.56 25.47
N VAL A 7 13.81 30.05 26.56
CA VAL A 7 13.19 28.69 26.57
C VAL A 7 11.96 28.66 25.69
N GLY A 8 11.12 29.69 25.73
CA GLY A 8 9.94 29.78 24.88
C GLY A 8 10.26 29.82 23.40
N ILE A 9 11.26 30.58 23.01
CA ILE A 9 11.73 30.62 21.61
C ILE A 9 12.25 29.25 21.17
N PHE A 10 13.00 28.57 22.03
CA PHE A 10 13.53 27.25 21.74
C PHE A 10 12.42 26.22 21.49
N ILE A 11 11.40 26.25 22.34
CA ILE A 11 10.24 25.35 22.20
C ILE A 11 9.50 25.64 20.88
N VAL A 12 9.31 26.92 20.54
CA VAL A 12 8.63 27.29 19.28
C VAL A 12 9.42 26.80 18.07
N ILE A 13 10.74 26.92 18.10
CA ILE A 13 11.61 26.42 17.01
C ILE A 13 11.47 24.91 16.86
N ILE A 14 11.47 24.17 17.95
CA ILE A 14 11.31 22.70 17.93
C ILE A 14 9.95 22.33 17.36
N LEU A 15 8.88 23.01 17.75
CA LEU A 15 7.54 22.75 17.23
C LEU A 15 7.46 22.99 15.73
N ILE A 16 8.07 24.07 15.25
CA ILE A 16 8.10 24.39 13.82
C ILE A 16 8.83 23.29 13.04
N ILE A 17 9.97 22.86 13.53
CA ILE A 17 10.75 21.78 12.92
C ILE A 17 9.93 20.48 12.88
N PHE A 18 9.25 20.17 13.97
CA PHE A 18 8.42 18.97 14.07
C PHE A 18 7.27 19.00 13.07
N ILE A 19 6.61 20.13 12.92
CA ILE A 19 5.52 20.32 11.95
C ILE A 19 6.04 20.14 10.53
N ILE A 20 7.18 20.73 10.19
CA ILE A 20 7.78 20.61 8.86
C ILE A 20 8.12 19.14 8.55
N LEU A 21 8.72 18.43 9.51
CA LEU A 21 9.05 17.01 9.33
C LEU A 21 7.80 16.15 9.16
N SER A 22 6.75 16.44 9.92
CA SER A 22 5.48 15.73 9.82
C SER A 22 4.84 15.89 8.44
N VAL A 23 4.86 17.10 7.92
CA VAL A 23 4.32 17.38 6.59
C VAL A 23 5.12 16.67 5.50
N GLN A 24 6.44 16.67 5.61
CA GLN A 24 7.30 15.98 4.64
C GLN A 24 7.07 14.47 4.64
N ILE A 25 6.94 13.87 5.81
CA ILE A 25 6.62 12.46 5.94
C ILE A 25 5.25 12.16 5.33
N GLY A 26 4.26 13.03 5.56
CA GLY A 26 2.94 12.92 4.96
C GLY A 26 2.98 12.99 3.44
N GLU A 27 3.77 13.88 2.88
CA GLU A 27 3.96 13.97 1.43
C GLU A 27 4.63 12.75 0.85
N LEU A 28 5.59 12.17 1.57
CA LEU A 28 6.25 10.94 1.15
C LEU A 28 5.31 9.74 1.16
N SER A 29 4.38 9.66 2.11
CA SER A 29 3.38 8.59 2.14
C SER A 29 2.29 8.77 1.10
N PHE A 30 2.01 9.99 0.71
CA PHE A 30 1.19 10.33 -0.45
C PHE A 30 2.01 10.42 -1.73
N SER A 31 3.25 9.90 -1.71
CA SER A 31 4.09 10.02 -2.87
C SER A 31 3.34 9.52 -4.10
N LYS A 32 3.27 10.36 -5.02
CA LYS A 32 2.54 10.54 -6.26
C LYS A 32 2.79 9.44 -7.29
N LYS A 33 2.94 8.21 -6.86
CA LYS A 33 2.87 7.10 -7.79
C LYS A 33 1.44 7.05 -8.28
N GLN A 34 1.25 7.41 -9.50
CA GLN A 34 -0.04 7.20 -10.14
C GLN A 34 -0.24 5.71 -10.25
N THR A 35 -1.39 5.27 -9.79
CA THR A 35 -1.76 3.87 -9.83
C THR A 35 -3.11 3.75 -10.51
N TYR A 36 -3.36 2.60 -11.10
CA TYR A 36 -4.69 2.25 -11.57
C TYR A 36 -5.23 1.09 -10.74
N THR A 37 -6.54 1.02 -10.66
CA THR A 37 -7.22 0.01 -9.85
C THR A 37 -7.64 -1.16 -10.72
N ILE A 38 -7.35 -2.38 -10.26
CA ILE A 38 -7.85 -3.60 -10.88
C ILE A 38 -8.71 -4.36 -9.87
N THR A 39 -9.66 -5.12 -10.39
CA THR A 39 -10.52 -5.99 -9.59
C THR A 39 -10.27 -7.43 -9.97
N MET A 40 -10.09 -8.27 -8.97
CA MET A 40 -9.84 -9.70 -9.15
C MET A 40 -10.87 -10.48 -8.36
N VAL A 41 -11.29 -11.63 -8.89
CA VAL A 41 -12.24 -12.50 -8.21
C VAL A 41 -11.58 -13.82 -7.93
N PHE A 42 -11.63 -14.25 -6.67
CA PHE A 42 -11.07 -15.50 -6.21
C PHE A 42 -12.15 -16.33 -5.52
N SER A 43 -12.02 -17.65 -5.57
CA SER A 43 -12.90 -18.53 -4.80
C SER A 43 -12.62 -18.43 -3.29
N SER A 44 -11.40 -18.12 -2.91
CA SER A 44 -11.01 -17.93 -1.52
C SER A 44 -9.78 -17.03 -1.45
N VAL A 45 -9.76 -16.14 -0.45
CA VAL A 45 -8.62 -15.25 -0.16
C VAL A 45 -8.14 -15.46 1.28
N GLU A 46 -8.23 -16.65 1.78
CA GLU A 46 -7.86 -17.00 3.15
C GLU A 46 -6.43 -16.55 3.44
N GLY A 47 -6.26 -15.73 4.47
CA GLY A 47 -4.97 -15.19 4.87
C GLY A 47 -4.51 -13.94 4.13
N LEU A 48 -5.26 -13.48 3.13
CA LEU A 48 -4.94 -12.26 2.40
C LEU A 48 -5.53 -11.06 3.14
N ASN A 49 -4.75 -9.99 3.25
CA ASN A 49 -5.16 -8.76 3.94
C ASN A 49 -5.03 -7.55 3.01
N THR A 50 -5.73 -6.47 3.35
CA THR A 50 -5.45 -5.18 2.74
C THR A 50 -4.00 -4.78 3.02
N GLY A 51 -3.32 -4.26 2.02
CA GLY A 51 -1.89 -3.98 2.11
C GLY A 51 -1.00 -5.13 1.66
N SER A 52 -1.56 -6.31 1.38
CA SER A 52 -0.78 -7.41 0.82
C SER A 52 -0.20 -7.02 -0.53
N PRO A 53 1.08 -7.34 -0.80
CA PRO A 53 1.71 -6.95 -2.07
C PRO A 53 1.24 -7.80 -3.23
N LEU A 54 1.22 -7.20 -4.42
CA LEU A 54 1.09 -7.89 -5.68
C LEU A 54 2.45 -7.97 -6.35
N GLN A 55 2.81 -9.15 -6.84
CA GLN A 55 4.10 -9.36 -7.50
C GLN A 55 3.90 -9.84 -8.93
N LEU A 56 4.75 -9.35 -9.80
CA LEU A 56 4.87 -9.79 -11.19
C LEU A 56 6.33 -10.19 -11.42
N ALA A 57 6.54 -11.46 -11.76
CA ALA A 57 7.89 -12.02 -11.93
C ALA A 57 8.81 -11.78 -10.71
N GLY A 58 8.25 -11.79 -9.50
CA GLY A 58 8.98 -11.58 -8.27
C GLY A 58 9.20 -10.12 -7.87
N VAL A 59 8.66 -9.18 -8.64
CA VAL A 59 8.79 -7.75 -8.37
C VAL A 59 7.46 -7.20 -7.85
N ASP A 60 7.52 -6.42 -6.77
CA ASP A 60 6.33 -5.77 -6.23
C ASP A 60 5.82 -4.71 -7.20
N VAL A 61 4.59 -4.85 -7.66
CA VAL A 61 4.00 -3.95 -8.65
C VAL A 61 2.74 -3.26 -8.15
N GLY A 62 2.24 -3.64 -7.00
CA GLY A 62 1.04 -3.05 -6.44
C GLY A 62 0.71 -3.58 -5.06
N ILE A 63 -0.40 -3.11 -4.51
CA ILE A 63 -0.89 -3.53 -3.20
C ILE A 63 -2.40 -3.75 -3.25
N VAL A 64 -2.88 -4.61 -2.37
CA VAL A 64 -4.32 -4.82 -2.16
C VAL A 64 -4.88 -3.64 -1.38
N THR A 65 -5.90 -2.99 -1.94
CA THR A 65 -6.57 -1.85 -1.29
C THR A 65 -7.88 -2.22 -0.64
N GLY A 66 -8.51 -3.30 -1.07
CA GLY A 66 -9.77 -3.73 -0.49
C GLY A 66 -10.10 -5.18 -0.81
N ILE A 67 -10.82 -5.81 0.11
CA ILE A 67 -11.31 -7.18 -0.04
C ILE A 67 -12.78 -7.19 0.34
N SER A 68 -13.63 -7.77 -0.50
CA SER A 68 -15.05 -7.88 -0.22
C SER A 68 -15.58 -9.22 -0.69
N LEU A 69 -16.81 -9.52 -0.29
CA LEU A 69 -17.49 -10.76 -0.69
C LEU A 69 -18.57 -10.42 -1.70
N ASN A 70 -18.60 -11.14 -2.80
CA ASN A 70 -19.62 -11.01 -3.83
C ASN A 70 -20.88 -11.80 -3.44
N ARG A 71 -21.98 -11.55 -4.15
CA ARG A 71 -23.25 -12.27 -3.96
C ARG A 71 -23.12 -13.76 -4.23
N ASP A 72 -22.19 -14.15 -5.10
CA ASP A 72 -21.89 -15.54 -5.42
C ASP A 72 -20.96 -16.22 -4.41
N TYR A 73 -20.70 -15.56 -3.29
CA TYR A 73 -19.77 -16.01 -2.25
C TYR A 73 -18.32 -16.16 -2.76
N SER A 74 -17.98 -15.43 -3.81
CA SER A 74 -16.61 -15.30 -4.27
C SER A 74 -15.98 -14.06 -3.64
N ALA A 75 -14.69 -14.14 -3.37
CA ALA A 75 -13.95 -13.01 -2.83
C ALA A 75 -13.55 -12.05 -3.95
N VAL A 76 -13.85 -10.79 -3.77
CA VAL A 76 -13.49 -9.72 -4.71
C VAL A 76 -12.35 -8.93 -4.11
N VAL A 77 -11.22 -8.90 -4.79
CA VAL A 77 -10.03 -8.18 -4.35
C VAL A 77 -9.80 -6.99 -5.26
N VAL A 78 -9.70 -5.83 -4.65
CA VAL A 78 -9.38 -4.58 -5.35
C VAL A 78 -7.93 -4.23 -5.03
N ALA A 79 -7.16 -3.94 -6.05
CA ALA A 79 -5.75 -3.65 -5.90
C ALA A 79 -5.36 -2.45 -6.72
N ALA A 80 -4.40 -1.68 -6.21
CA ALA A 80 -3.78 -0.58 -6.92
C ALA A 80 -2.46 -1.05 -7.53
N ILE A 81 -2.32 -0.87 -8.83
CA ILE A 81 -1.14 -1.28 -9.60
C ILE A 81 -0.41 -0.04 -10.08
N ASP A 82 0.91 -0.06 -10.06
CA ASP A 82 1.74 1.01 -10.56
C ASP A 82 1.37 1.32 -12.04
N GLU A 83 1.20 2.57 -12.37
CA GLU A 83 0.82 3.03 -13.72
C GLU A 83 1.81 2.58 -14.79
N ASN A 84 3.08 2.44 -14.43
CA ASN A 84 4.12 2.00 -15.35
C ASN A 84 4.00 0.53 -15.75
N ILE A 85 3.20 -0.22 -15.01
CA ILE A 85 3.02 -1.66 -15.25
C ILE A 85 1.75 -1.86 -16.05
N ARG A 86 1.87 -2.42 -17.23
CA ARG A 86 0.73 -2.79 -18.08
C ARG A 86 0.52 -4.29 -18.00
N LEU A 87 -0.64 -4.68 -17.54
CA LEU A 87 -1.01 -6.10 -17.47
C LEU A 87 -1.71 -6.50 -18.77
N PRO A 88 -1.28 -7.60 -19.41
CA PRO A 88 -2.02 -8.16 -20.55
C PRO A 88 -3.42 -8.60 -20.13
N ILE A 89 -4.35 -8.60 -21.07
CA ILE A 89 -5.75 -8.98 -20.83
C ILE A 89 -5.85 -10.46 -20.35
N ASN A 90 -4.93 -11.29 -20.78
CA ASN A 90 -4.91 -12.72 -20.43
C ASN A 90 -4.10 -13.01 -19.16
N SER A 91 -3.79 -12.00 -18.36
CA SER A 91 -3.05 -12.20 -17.12
C SER A 91 -3.88 -13.00 -16.13
N THR A 92 -3.21 -13.88 -15.39
CA THR A 92 -3.83 -14.63 -14.30
C THR A 92 -3.28 -14.16 -12.97
N ALA A 93 -4.08 -14.30 -11.92
CA ALA A 93 -3.69 -13.95 -10.57
C ALA A 93 -3.84 -15.17 -9.69
N SER A 94 -2.86 -15.41 -8.84
CA SER A 94 -2.91 -16.48 -7.86
C SER A 94 -2.43 -16.00 -6.51
N ILE A 95 -2.88 -16.65 -5.45
CA ILE A 95 -2.48 -16.33 -4.09
C ILE A 95 -1.42 -17.34 -3.68
N SER A 96 -0.31 -16.85 -3.16
CA SER A 96 0.80 -17.66 -2.70
C SER A 96 1.23 -17.23 -1.30
N THR A 97 2.03 -18.05 -0.65
CA THR A 97 2.59 -17.75 0.65
C THR A 97 4.02 -17.26 0.50
N LYS A 98 4.31 -16.10 1.10
CA LYS A 98 5.65 -15.52 1.08
C LYS A 98 6.28 -15.65 2.46
N GLY A 99 7.47 -16.23 2.51
CA GLY A 99 8.27 -16.31 3.72
C GLY A 99 7.81 -17.36 4.72
N VAL A 100 8.55 -17.45 5.81
CA VAL A 100 8.36 -18.44 6.87
C VAL A 100 7.11 -18.12 7.72
N LEU A 101 6.73 -16.85 7.79
CA LEU A 101 5.60 -16.39 8.61
C LEU A 101 4.24 -16.61 7.96
N GLY A 102 4.22 -17.09 6.72
CA GLY A 102 2.97 -17.43 6.05
C GLY A 102 2.17 -16.26 5.51
N ASP A 103 2.82 -15.12 5.29
CA ASP A 103 2.17 -13.96 4.68
C ASP A 103 1.70 -14.28 3.28
N LYS A 104 0.45 -13.94 2.98
CA LYS A 104 -0.12 -14.17 1.65
C LYS A 104 0.18 -13.00 0.74
N ILE A 105 0.47 -13.32 -0.50
CA ILE A 105 0.69 -12.34 -1.57
C ILE A 105 -0.07 -12.77 -2.81
N ILE A 106 -0.32 -11.83 -3.71
CA ILE A 106 -0.91 -12.12 -5.00
C ILE A 106 0.21 -12.14 -6.04
N ILE A 107 0.27 -13.20 -6.81
CA ILE A 107 1.21 -13.35 -7.91
C ILE A 107 0.44 -13.19 -9.22
N LEU A 108 0.89 -12.24 -10.03
CA LEU A 108 0.34 -12.01 -11.37
C LEU A 108 1.20 -12.74 -12.41
N THR A 109 0.55 -13.42 -13.31
CA THR A 109 1.21 -14.12 -14.41
C THR A 109 0.64 -13.58 -15.71
N PRO A 110 1.47 -12.94 -16.53
CA PRO A 110 1.02 -12.42 -17.83
C PRO A 110 0.66 -13.51 -18.83
#